data_b754963cef0737e902e19d946d47f994
#
_entry.id   b754963cef0737e902e19d946d47f994
#
_cell.length_a   1.000
_cell.length_b   1.000
_cell.length_c   1.000
_cell.angle_alpha   90.00
_cell.angle_beta   90.00
_cell.angle_gamma   90.00
#
_symmetry.space_group_name_H-M   'P 1'
#
loop_
_entity.id
_entity.type
_entity.pdbx_description
1 polymer ?
#
loop_
_entity_poly.entity_id
_entity_poly.type
_entity_poly.pdbx_seq_one_letter_code
_entity_poly.pdbx_strand_id
1 'polypeptide(L)'
;FRNSDQAIFKEGYSLANYRYALNKLLSRSINNTLVMGIGSLLLIIIIAVLIAYLVVRRNNVFNNAIDTLSMLPYIMPGSVIGIALIIAFGRKPFALTGTMTIMIIALVIRRMPYTIRSATATLMQIPMSIEEASRSLGASKIKTFVQITVPMMSNGIISGAILSWVAIVTELSSAIILYNNKTITLTMSAYVAISRGNYGLAAAFSAILTALTTISLLIYIKISKSEDIQL
;
A
#
# COMPACT_ATOMS: atom_id res chain seq x y z
N PHE A 1 -13.96 12.20 24.62
CA PHE A 1 -12.54 11.83 24.72
C PHE A 1 -12.09 12.05 26.16
N ARG A 2 -11.92 10.97 26.93
CA ARG A 2 -11.46 11.05 28.32
C ARG A 2 -9.99 11.46 28.39
N ASN A 3 -9.64 12.30 29.34
CA ASN A 3 -8.26 12.58 29.70
C ASN A 3 -7.58 11.26 30.09
N SER A 4 -6.50 10.86 29.41
CA SER A 4 -5.64 9.78 29.86
C SER A 4 -4.20 10.28 29.89
N ASP A 5 -3.63 10.23 31.04
CA ASP A 5 -2.22 10.22 31.31
C ASP A 5 -1.88 8.79 31.74
N GLN A 6 -0.72 8.38 31.94
CA GLN A 6 -0.28 7.01 32.28
C GLN A 6 -1.25 6.15 33.14
N ALA A 7 -2.29 6.73 33.73
CA ALA A 7 -3.45 6.04 34.31
C ALA A 7 -4.55 5.85 33.26
N ILE A 8 -5.27 4.73 33.34
CA ILE A 8 -6.20 4.24 32.32
C ILE A 8 -7.29 5.28 31.94
N PHE A 9 -7.79 6.09 32.88
CA PHE A 9 -8.72 7.21 32.64
C PHE A 9 -8.62 8.26 33.73
N LYS A 10 -8.60 9.56 33.38
CA LYS A 10 -8.84 10.69 34.27
C LYS A 10 -10.26 11.21 34.06
N GLU A 11 -10.80 11.86 35.07
CA GLU A 11 -12.11 12.53 34.96
C GLU A 11 -12.05 13.68 33.94
N GLY A 12 -13.12 13.82 33.16
CA GLY A 12 -13.28 14.86 32.15
C GLY A 12 -12.88 14.47 30.75
N TYR A 13 -13.29 15.30 29.76
CA TYR A 13 -12.96 15.15 28.34
C TYR A 13 -11.96 16.23 27.94
N SER A 14 -10.99 15.85 27.08
CA SER A 14 -9.97 16.78 26.62
C SER A 14 -9.52 16.45 25.20
N LEU A 15 -9.18 17.48 24.44
CA LEU A 15 -8.52 17.36 23.13
C LEU A 15 -6.99 17.49 23.22
N ALA A 16 -6.43 17.49 24.44
CA ALA A 16 -5.01 17.69 24.67
C ALA A 16 -4.14 16.69 23.91
N ASN A 17 -4.54 15.41 23.88
CA ASN A 17 -3.83 14.35 23.14
C ASN A 17 -3.83 14.60 21.63
N TYR A 18 -4.92 15.09 21.07
CA TYR A 18 -4.98 15.49 19.65
C TYR A 18 -4.08 16.70 19.38
N ARG A 19 -4.13 17.72 20.24
CA ARG A 19 -3.29 18.92 20.11
C ARG A 19 -1.80 18.58 20.23
N TYR A 20 -1.43 17.69 21.15
CA TYR A 20 -0.06 17.19 21.28
C TYR A 20 0.36 16.36 20.07
N ALA A 21 -0.50 15.45 19.60
CA ALA A 21 -0.26 14.69 18.39
C ALA A 21 -0.04 15.62 17.19
N LEU A 22 -0.91 16.61 17.00
CA LEU A 22 -0.85 17.58 15.90
C LEU A 22 0.45 18.41 15.89
N ASN A 23 0.94 18.82 17.06
CA ASN A 23 2.04 19.80 17.14
C ASN A 23 3.45 19.21 17.00
N LYS A 24 3.72 17.97 17.40
CA LYS A 24 5.10 17.44 17.49
C LYS A 24 5.40 16.20 16.65
N LEU A 25 4.45 15.28 16.51
CA LEU A 25 4.69 13.99 15.87
C LEU A 25 3.85 13.80 14.59
N LEU A 26 2.70 14.46 14.54
CA LEU A 26 1.71 14.20 13.52
C LEU A 26 2.20 14.62 12.13
N SER A 27 2.78 15.79 12.01
CA SER A 27 3.27 16.28 10.71
C SER A 27 4.24 15.27 10.07
N ARG A 28 5.20 14.75 10.86
CA ARG A 28 6.15 13.76 10.36
C ARG A 28 5.49 12.40 10.10
N SER A 29 4.68 11.91 11.03
CA SER A 29 4.05 10.58 10.91
C SER A 29 3.02 10.53 9.79
N ILE A 30 2.20 11.58 9.61
CA ILE A 30 1.28 11.70 8.48
C ILE A 30 2.07 11.80 7.17
N ASN A 31 3.03 12.72 7.11
CA ASN A 31 3.82 12.90 5.89
C ASN A 31 4.54 11.60 5.48
N ASN A 32 5.16 10.90 6.42
CA ASN A 32 5.80 9.62 6.14
C ASN A 32 4.79 8.58 5.66
N THR A 33 3.63 8.47 6.31
CA THR A 33 2.57 7.53 5.91
C THR A 33 2.09 7.82 4.49
N LEU A 34 1.88 9.10 4.16
CA LEU A 34 1.43 9.50 2.82
C LEU A 34 2.53 9.31 1.77
N VAL A 35 3.75 9.78 2.03
CA VAL A 35 4.87 9.67 1.07
C VAL A 35 5.21 8.20 0.81
N MET A 36 5.35 7.37 1.86
CA MET A 36 5.61 5.95 1.70
C MET A 36 4.42 5.24 1.06
N GLY A 37 3.19 5.59 1.47
CA GLY A 37 1.96 5.02 0.94
C GLY A 37 1.80 5.28 -0.54
N ILE A 38 1.87 6.53 -0.96
CA ILE A 38 1.72 6.93 -2.37
C ILE A 38 2.88 6.37 -3.20
N GLY A 39 4.13 6.50 -2.73
CA GLY A 39 5.30 5.97 -3.43
C GLY A 39 5.23 4.46 -3.62
N SER A 40 4.82 3.71 -2.58
CA SER A 40 4.63 2.26 -2.69
C SER A 40 3.49 1.90 -3.62
N LEU A 41 2.36 2.62 -3.54
CA LEU A 41 1.19 2.36 -4.37
C LEU A 41 1.47 2.56 -5.87
N LEU A 42 2.17 3.62 -6.23
CA LEU A 42 2.57 3.88 -7.62
C LEU A 42 3.45 2.76 -8.16
N LEU A 43 4.45 2.32 -7.38
CA LEU A 43 5.30 1.18 -7.76
C LEU A 43 4.49 -0.11 -7.88
N ILE A 44 3.58 -0.37 -6.94
CA ILE A 44 2.71 -1.55 -6.96
C ILE A 44 1.85 -1.56 -8.23
N ILE A 45 1.22 -0.45 -8.59
CA ILE A 45 0.38 -0.38 -9.80
C ILE A 45 1.21 -0.72 -11.04
N ILE A 46 2.37 -0.11 -11.22
CA ILE A 46 3.24 -0.35 -12.38
C ILE A 46 3.64 -1.82 -12.46
N ILE A 47 4.16 -2.39 -11.36
CA ILE A 47 4.63 -3.78 -11.32
C ILE A 47 3.47 -4.75 -11.50
N ALA A 48 2.33 -4.51 -10.85
CA ALA A 48 1.17 -5.38 -10.90
C ALA A 48 0.55 -5.46 -12.30
N VAL A 49 0.43 -4.34 -12.99
CA VAL A 49 -0.08 -4.30 -14.37
C VAL A 49 0.82 -5.07 -15.31
N LEU A 50 2.14 -4.91 -15.19
CA LEU A 50 3.11 -5.65 -16.00
C LEU A 50 3.05 -7.16 -15.72
N ILE A 51 3.02 -7.57 -14.44
CA ILE A 51 2.93 -8.99 -14.08
C ILE A 51 1.60 -9.58 -14.55
N ALA A 52 0.47 -8.90 -14.32
CA ALA A 52 -0.85 -9.36 -14.76
C ALA A 52 -0.88 -9.58 -16.29
N TYR A 53 -0.32 -8.63 -17.06
CA TYR A 53 -0.23 -8.76 -18.50
C TYR A 53 0.62 -9.96 -18.93
N LEU A 54 1.79 -10.16 -18.33
CA LEU A 54 2.68 -11.29 -18.64
C LEU A 54 2.02 -12.63 -18.29
N VAL A 55 1.38 -12.72 -17.14
CA VAL A 55 0.74 -13.96 -16.68
C VAL A 55 -0.45 -14.34 -17.56
N VAL A 56 -1.31 -13.39 -17.92
CA VAL A 56 -2.54 -13.67 -18.69
C VAL A 56 -2.27 -13.83 -20.17
N ARG A 57 -1.43 -12.98 -20.75
CA ARG A 57 -1.19 -12.95 -22.22
C ARG A 57 -0.06 -13.85 -22.69
N ARG A 58 0.80 -14.32 -21.78
CA ARG A 58 1.94 -15.17 -22.13
C ARG A 58 2.02 -16.36 -21.16
N ASN A 59 1.18 -17.35 -21.40
CA ASN A 59 1.17 -18.57 -20.60
C ASN A 59 2.41 -19.41 -20.91
N ASN A 60 3.45 -19.32 -20.09
CA ASN A 60 4.65 -20.16 -20.13
C ASN A 60 5.13 -20.45 -18.69
N VAL A 61 6.02 -21.43 -18.55
CA VAL A 61 6.53 -21.88 -17.24
C VAL A 61 7.14 -20.74 -16.42
N PHE A 62 7.85 -19.82 -17.11
CA PHE A 62 8.48 -18.67 -16.45
C PHE A 62 7.45 -17.68 -15.88
N ASN A 63 6.40 -17.36 -16.64
CA ASN A 63 5.35 -16.44 -16.19
C ASN A 63 4.49 -17.07 -15.07
N ASN A 64 4.28 -18.38 -15.12
CA ASN A 64 3.60 -19.11 -14.04
C ASN A 64 4.45 -19.11 -12.75
N ALA A 65 5.77 -19.21 -12.88
CA ALA A 65 6.68 -19.06 -11.76
C ALA A 65 6.62 -17.64 -11.16
N ILE A 66 6.61 -16.58 -12.01
CA ILE A 66 6.45 -15.19 -11.57
C ILE A 66 5.12 -15.03 -10.81
N ASP A 67 4.01 -15.59 -11.31
CA ASP A 67 2.71 -15.54 -10.62
C ASP A 67 2.79 -16.16 -9.24
N THR A 68 3.34 -17.37 -9.14
CA THR A 68 3.47 -18.08 -7.85
C THR A 68 4.40 -17.33 -6.89
N LEU A 69 5.58 -16.90 -7.37
CA LEU A 69 6.56 -16.18 -6.54
C LEU A 69 6.02 -14.83 -6.05
N SER A 70 5.23 -14.14 -6.89
CA SER A 70 4.62 -12.86 -6.51
C SER A 70 3.62 -12.98 -5.36
N MET A 71 3.08 -14.19 -5.11
CA MET A 71 2.14 -14.45 -4.03
C MET A 71 2.81 -14.84 -2.71
N LEU A 72 4.05 -15.33 -2.73
CA LEU A 72 4.75 -15.77 -1.51
C LEU A 72 4.81 -14.70 -0.40
N PRO A 73 5.08 -13.41 -0.71
CA PRO A 73 5.14 -12.38 0.34
C PRO A 73 3.82 -12.15 1.07
N TYR A 74 2.69 -12.53 0.47
CA TYR A 74 1.37 -12.39 1.08
C TYR A 74 1.21 -13.30 2.31
N ILE A 75 1.75 -14.51 2.25
CA ILE A 75 1.66 -15.50 3.34
C ILE A 75 2.78 -15.34 4.37
N MET A 76 3.84 -14.59 4.07
CA MET A 76 4.97 -14.40 4.98
C MET A 76 4.64 -13.38 6.07
N PRO A 77 4.99 -13.65 7.35
CA PRO A 77 4.91 -12.64 8.40
C PRO A 77 5.74 -11.40 8.05
N GLY A 78 5.20 -10.20 8.30
CA GLY A 78 5.89 -8.95 7.97
C GLY A 78 7.23 -8.76 8.68
N SER A 79 7.34 -9.25 9.92
CA SER A 79 8.60 -9.25 10.67
C SER A 79 9.69 -10.07 9.98
N VAL A 80 9.34 -11.22 9.39
CA VAL A 80 10.28 -12.05 8.62
C VAL A 80 10.79 -11.30 7.39
N ILE A 81 9.90 -10.66 6.64
CA ILE A 81 10.29 -9.83 5.49
C ILE A 81 11.16 -8.65 5.95
N GLY A 82 10.82 -8.00 7.07
CA GLY A 82 11.61 -6.92 7.63
C GLY A 82 13.04 -7.35 7.96
N ILE A 83 13.20 -8.50 8.65
CA ILE A 83 14.52 -9.07 8.98
C ILE A 83 15.29 -9.45 7.71
N ALA A 84 14.62 -10.12 6.76
CA ALA A 84 15.25 -10.50 5.48
C ALA A 84 15.79 -9.29 4.72
N LEU A 85 15.03 -8.18 4.69
CA LEU A 85 15.46 -6.93 4.06
C LEU A 85 16.65 -6.28 4.77
N ILE A 86 16.69 -6.32 6.10
CA ILE A 86 17.89 -5.85 6.85
C ILE A 86 19.12 -6.68 6.50
N ILE A 87 18.99 -8.01 6.43
CA ILE A 87 20.10 -8.90 6.07
C ILE A 87 20.58 -8.62 4.65
N ALA A 88 19.63 -8.48 3.70
CA ALA A 88 19.94 -8.30 2.29
C ALA A 88 20.51 -6.90 1.97
N PHE A 89 19.99 -5.85 2.60
CA PHE A 89 20.28 -4.46 2.25
C PHE A 89 20.91 -3.64 3.39
N GLY A 90 21.28 -4.27 4.50
CA GLY A 90 21.85 -3.58 5.66
C GLY A 90 23.34 -3.24 5.52
N ARG A 91 24.03 -3.81 4.54
CA ARG A 91 25.48 -3.63 4.32
C ARG A 91 25.76 -2.92 3.00
N LYS A 92 26.97 -2.37 2.88
CA LYS A 92 27.45 -1.84 1.58
C LYS A 92 27.36 -2.91 0.49
N PRO A 93 27.03 -2.57 -0.77
CA PRO A 93 26.94 -1.20 -1.30
C PRO A 93 25.59 -0.48 -1.03
N PHE A 94 24.55 -1.15 -0.61
CA PHE A 94 23.21 -0.57 -0.51
C PHE A 94 22.97 0.21 0.78
N ALA A 95 23.29 -0.35 1.97
CA ALA A 95 23.14 0.26 3.29
C ALA A 95 21.78 1.01 3.51
N LEU A 96 20.67 0.34 3.16
CA LEU A 96 19.33 0.95 3.16
C LEU A 96 18.62 0.89 4.53
N THR A 97 19.20 0.22 5.54
CA THR A 97 18.56 0.09 6.86
C THR A 97 18.23 1.46 7.45
N GLY A 98 17.02 1.62 7.94
CA GLY A 98 16.54 2.87 8.53
C GLY A 98 16.20 3.97 7.53
N THR A 99 16.15 3.70 6.23
CA THR A 99 15.73 4.65 5.20
C THR A 99 14.25 4.50 4.82
N MET A 100 13.65 5.52 4.22
CA MET A 100 12.31 5.40 3.61
C MET A 100 12.29 4.38 2.48
N THR A 101 13.39 4.22 1.76
CA THR A 101 13.51 3.30 0.63
C THR A 101 13.27 1.85 1.03
N ILE A 102 13.89 1.37 2.12
CA ILE A 102 13.69 -0.02 2.58
C ILE A 102 12.24 -0.23 3.07
N MET A 103 11.62 0.80 3.67
CA MET A 103 10.21 0.76 4.06
C MET A 103 9.30 0.64 2.83
N ILE A 104 9.54 1.44 1.78
CA ILE A 104 8.80 1.38 0.52
C ILE A 104 8.97 0.00 -0.13
N ILE A 105 10.19 -0.54 -0.20
CA ILE A 105 10.45 -1.87 -0.75
C ILE A 105 9.64 -2.94 0.02
N ALA A 106 9.65 -2.89 1.34
CA ALA A 106 8.88 -3.82 2.18
C ALA A 106 7.36 -3.74 1.90
N LEU A 107 6.82 -2.52 1.79
CA LEU A 107 5.42 -2.26 1.50
C LEU A 107 5.04 -2.77 0.09
N VAL A 108 5.88 -2.50 -0.92
CA VAL A 108 5.67 -2.98 -2.29
C VAL A 108 5.63 -4.50 -2.33
N ILE A 109 6.66 -5.16 -1.82
CA ILE A 109 6.75 -6.62 -1.82
C ILE A 109 5.54 -7.26 -1.15
N ARG A 110 5.10 -6.73 -0.01
CA ARG A 110 4.00 -7.33 0.77
C ARG A 110 2.61 -7.03 0.21
N ARG A 111 2.41 -5.92 -0.47
CA ARG A 111 1.09 -5.43 -0.85
C ARG A 111 0.78 -5.53 -2.34
N MET A 112 1.80 -5.74 -3.19
CA MET A 112 1.58 -5.96 -4.62
C MET A 112 0.64 -7.14 -4.97
N PRO A 113 0.56 -8.25 -4.19
CA PRO A 113 -0.34 -9.36 -4.52
C PRO A 113 -1.81 -8.95 -4.66
N TYR A 114 -2.29 -7.98 -3.88
CA TYR A 114 -3.67 -7.49 -3.99
C TYR A 114 -3.97 -6.92 -5.38
N THR A 115 -3.10 -6.02 -5.84
CA THR A 115 -3.29 -5.38 -7.15
C THR A 115 -3.02 -6.35 -8.30
N ILE A 116 -2.03 -7.25 -8.18
CA ILE A 116 -1.77 -8.29 -9.19
C ILE A 116 -3.01 -9.15 -9.40
N ARG A 117 -3.61 -9.67 -8.33
CA ARG A 117 -4.79 -10.56 -8.43
C ARG A 117 -5.99 -9.84 -9.03
N SER A 118 -6.27 -8.63 -8.61
CA SER A 118 -7.38 -7.84 -9.13
C SER A 118 -7.18 -7.50 -10.62
N ALA A 119 -5.99 -7.04 -11.00
CA ALA A 119 -5.64 -6.75 -12.39
C ALA A 119 -5.68 -8.01 -13.28
N THR A 120 -5.16 -9.14 -12.79
CA THR A 120 -5.20 -10.42 -13.50
C THR A 120 -6.62 -10.89 -13.75
N ALA A 121 -7.49 -10.84 -12.72
CA ALA A 121 -8.89 -11.23 -12.83
C ALA A 121 -9.64 -10.39 -13.88
N THR A 122 -9.40 -9.08 -13.90
CA THR A 122 -10.03 -8.19 -14.89
C THR A 122 -9.48 -8.45 -16.29
N LEU A 123 -8.17 -8.62 -16.46
CA LEU A 123 -7.57 -8.88 -17.76
C LEU A 123 -8.02 -10.22 -18.37
N MET A 124 -8.30 -11.24 -17.55
CA MET A 124 -8.86 -12.51 -18.01
C MET A 124 -10.25 -12.37 -18.65
N GLN A 125 -11.01 -11.35 -18.28
CA GLN A 125 -12.33 -11.06 -18.85
C GLN A 125 -12.26 -10.31 -20.19
N ILE A 126 -11.10 -9.75 -20.55
CA ILE A 126 -10.90 -8.99 -21.78
C ILE A 126 -10.44 -9.96 -22.89
N PRO A 127 -11.24 -10.14 -23.96
CA PRO A 127 -10.87 -11.02 -25.07
C PRO A 127 -9.59 -10.57 -25.79
N MET A 128 -8.74 -11.53 -26.16
CA MET A 128 -7.49 -11.27 -26.90
C MET A 128 -7.73 -10.62 -28.27
N SER A 129 -8.90 -10.89 -28.89
CA SER A 129 -9.30 -10.33 -30.19
C SER A 129 -9.31 -8.80 -30.23
N ILE A 130 -9.53 -8.13 -29.09
CA ILE A 130 -9.48 -6.65 -29.01
C ILE A 130 -8.04 -6.16 -29.27
N GLU A 131 -7.06 -6.81 -28.67
CA GLU A 131 -5.64 -6.47 -28.89
C GLU A 131 -5.20 -6.83 -30.33
N GLU A 132 -5.72 -7.93 -30.89
CA GLU A 132 -5.46 -8.35 -32.26
C GLU A 132 -6.07 -7.39 -33.27
N ALA A 133 -7.30 -6.95 -33.07
CA ALA A 133 -7.95 -5.94 -33.90
C ALA A 133 -7.18 -4.62 -33.91
N SER A 134 -6.73 -4.15 -32.73
CA SER A 134 -5.88 -2.95 -32.66
C SER A 134 -4.60 -3.07 -33.48
N ARG A 135 -3.94 -4.22 -33.41
CA ARG A 135 -2.71 -4.47 -34.18
C ARG A 135 -2.97 -4.59 -35.65
N SER A 136 -4.10 -5.17 -36.07
CA SER A 136 -4.51 -5.25 -37.47
C SER A 136 -4.76 -3.86 -38.06
N LEU A 137 -5.16 -2.89 -37.24
CA LEU A 137 -5.29 -1.48 -37.62
C LEU A 137 -3.95 -0.70 -37.59
N GLY A 138 -2.83 -1.39 -37.40
CA GLY A 138 -1.48 -0.82 -37.45
C GLY A 138 -0.92 -0.31 -36.13
N ALA A 139 -1.60 -0.53 -35.00
CA ALA A 139 -1.06 -0.14 -33.70
C ALA A 139 0.10 -1.06 -33.28
N SER A 140 1.17 -0.48 -32.74
CA SER A 140 2.26 -1.25 -32.13
C SER A 140 1.80 -1.94 -30.83
N LYS A 141 2.51 -3.00 -30.42
CA LYS A 141 2.22 -3.73 -29.16
C LYS A 141 2.18 -2.82 -27.95
N ILE A 142 3.11 -1.87 -27.85
CA ILE A 142 3.18 -0.91 -26.74
C ILE A 142 1.98 0.05 -26.79
N LYS A 143 1.63 0.54 -27.99
CA LYS A 143 0.47 1.41 -28.16
C LYS A 143 -0.83 0.70 -27.80
N THR A 144 -1.04 -0.53 -28.24
CA THR A 144 -2.19 -1.36 -27.85
C THR A 144 -2.24 -1.56 -26.32
N PHE A 145 -1.11 -1.91 -25.71
CA PHE A 145 -1.06 -2.11 -24.27
C PHE A 145 -1.45 -0.85 -23.50
N VAL A 146 -0.82 0.30 -23.79
CA VAL A 146 -1.03 1.55 -23.02
C VAL A 146 -2.38 2.20 -23.31
N GLN A 147 -2.85 2.17 -24.56
CA GLN A 147 -4.04 2.92 -24.99
C GLN A 147 -5.33 2.10 -24.98
N ILE A 148 -5.24 0.77 -24.92
CA ILE A 148 -6.41 -0.12 -24.96
C ILE A 148 -6.42 -1.04 -23.75
N THR A 149 -5.40 -1.89 -23.57
CA THR A 149 -5.42 -2.93 -22.53
C THR A 149 -5.42 -2.32 -21.13
N VAL A 150 -4.53 -1.38 -20.83
CA VAL A 150 -4.45 -0.75 -19.50
C VAL A 150 -5.73 0.05 -19.15
N PRO A 151 -6.30 0.90 -20.02
CA PRO A 151 -7.57 1.54 -19.76
C PRO A 151 -8.74 0.56 -19.52
N MET A 152 -8.82 -0.52 -20.31
CA MET A 152 -9.84 -1.55 -20.09
C MET A 152 -9.68 -2.32 -18.77
N MET A 153 -8.48 -2.35 -18.21
CA MET A 153 -8.20 -2.96 -16.91
C MET A 153 -8.40 -1.98 -15.74
N SER A 154 -8.73 -0.70 -15.98
CA SER A 154 -8.73 0.37 -14.97
C SER A 154 -9.51 -0.02 -13.70
N ASN A 155 -10.71 -0.54 -13.84
CA ASN A 155 -11.55 -0.95 -12.70
C ASN A 155 -10.87 -1.98 -11.80
N GLY A 156 -10.20 -2.98 -12.40
CA GLY A 156 -9.44 -3.98 -11.64
C GLY A 156 -8.17 -3.39 -11.00
N ILE A 157 -7.47 -2.52 -11.70
CA ILE A 157 -6.28 -1.85 -11.20
C ILE A 157 -6.66 -0.97 -9.99
N ILE A 158 -7.70 -0.16 -10.12
CA ILE A 158 -8.18 0.75 -9.06
C ILE A 158 -8.67 -0.05 -7.86
N SER A 159 -9.46 -1.11 -8.07
CA SER A 159 -9.93 -1.99 -6.99
C SER A 159 -8.80 -2.66 -6.23
N GLY A 160 -7.79 -3.19 -6.92
CA GLY A 160 -6.60 -3.75 -6.31
C GLY A 160 -5.74 -2.71 -5.60
N ALA A 161 -5.62 -1.52 -6.18
CA ALA A 161 -4.84 -0.42 -5.63
C ALA A 161 -5.42 0.08 -4.30
N ILE A 162 -6.75 0.17 -4.15
CA ILE A 162 -7.36 0.59 -2.87
C ILE A 162 -7.17 -0.45 -1.77
N LEU A 163 -7.25 -1.75 -2.10
CA LEU A 163 -6.94 -2.81 -1.15
C LEU A 163 -5.48 -2.74 -0.69
N SER A 164 -4.56 -2.52 -1.63
CA SER A 164 -3.14 -2.29 -1.34
C SER A 164 -2.95 -1.05 -0.48
N TRP A 165 -3.62 0.07 -0.79
CA TRP A 165 -3.55 1.31 -0.03
C TRP A 165 -3.94 1.15 1.43
N VAL A 166 -5.13 0.57 1.70
CA VAL A 166 -5.60 0.33 3.06
C VAL A 166 -4.60 -0.53 3.83
N ALA A 167 -4.10 -1.59 3.20
CA ALA A 167 -3.13 -2.50 3.79
C ALA A 167 -1.74 -1.84 4.00
N ILE A 168 -1.34 -0.87 3.18
CA ILE A 168 -0.12 -0.08 3.34
C ILE A 168 -0.24 0.86 4.53
N VAL A 169 -1.32 1.65 4.58
CA VAL A 169 -1.51 2.69 5.61
C VAL A 169 -1.62 2.07 7.01
N THR A 170 -2.15 0.86 7.12
CA THR A 170 -2.30 0.12 8.39
C THR A 170 -1.13 -0.83 8.69
N GLU A 171 -0.06 -0.80 7.88
CA GLU A 171 1.06 -1.73 8.06
C GLU A 171 1.84 -1.47 9.35
N LEU A 172 1.96 -2.51 10.18
CA LEU A 172 2.71 -2.49 11.43
C LEU A 172 3.82 -3.54 11.47
N SER A 173 3.56 -4.75 10.96
CA SER A 173 4.42 -5.92 11.19
C SER A 173 5.85 -5.75 10.66
N SER A 174 6.02 -5.23 9.45
CA SER A 174 7.35 -4.93 8.90
C SER A 174 7.88 -3.60 9.40
N ALA A 175 6.97 -2.63 9.67
CA ALA A 175 7.35 -1.33 10.17
C ALA A 175 8.05 -1.39 11.53
N ILE A 176 7.61 -2.26 12.44
CA ILE A 176 8.26 -2.45 13.77
C ILE A 176 9.75 -2.80 13.64
N ILE A 177 10.12 -3.57 12.61
CA ILE A 177 11.49 -4.04 12.39
C ILE A 177 12.34 -2.98 11.66
N LEU A 178 11.73 -2.23 10.73
CA LEU A 178 12.44 -1.37 9.79
C LEU A 178 12.47 0.10 10.17
N TYR A 179 11.57 0.56 11.07
CA TYR A 179 11.41 1.98 11.37
C TYR A 179 12.58 2.57 12.16
N ASN A 180 12.71 3.88 12.05
CA ASN A 180 13.43 4.72 12.99
C ASN A 180 12.67 6.03 13.22
N ASN A 181 13.23 6.94 14.03
CA ASN A 181 12.57 8.21 14.34
C ASN A 181 12.31 9.11 13.11
N LYS A 182 13.05 8.91 12.00
CA LYS A 182 12.85 9.69 10.76
C LYS A 182 11.78 9.07 9.87
N THR A 183 11.58 7.75 9.95
CA THR A 183 10.66 6.97 9.09
C THR A 183 9.40 6.51 9.81
N ILE A 184 9.12 7.06 11.00
CA ILE A 184 7.94 6.69 11.79
C ILE A 184 6.64 7.01 11.05
N THR A 185 5.72 6.04 10.99
CA THR A 185 4.37 6.17 10.40
C THR A 185 3.31 6.41 11.48
N LEU A 186 2.07 6.72 11.08
CA LEU A 186 0.94 6.88 12.00
C LEU A 186 0.67 5.60 12.81
N THR A 187 0.64 4.45 12.15
CA THR A 187 0.44 3.14 12.79
C THR A 187 1.55 2.87 13.81
N MET A 188 2.79 3.18 13.44
CA MET A 188 3.94 3.01 14.33
C MET A 188 3.89 3.99 15.51
N SER A 189 3.43 5.22 15.30
CA SER A 189 3.24 6.21 16.38
C SER A 189 2.20 5.76 17.40
N ALA A 190 1.08 5.18 16.94
CA ALA A 190 0.07 4.58 17.83
C ALA A 190 0.67 3.42 18.64
N TYR A 191 1.41 2.53 18.00
CA TYR A 191 2.07 1.39 18.66
C TYR A 191 3.08 1.85 19.72
N VAL A 192 3.95 2.81 19.40
CA VAL A 192 4.92 3.36 20.35
C VAL A 192 4.24 4.03 21.53
N ALA A 193 3.13 4.74 21.31
CA ALA A 193 2.34 5.35 22.38
C ALA A 193 1.76 4.30 23.33
N ILE A 194 1.21 3.19 22.80
CA ILE A 194 0.71 2.06 23.59
C ILE A 194 1.85 1.44 24.40
N SER A 195 2.98 1.17 23.77
CA SER A 195 4.15 0.53 24.42
C SER A 195 4.73 1.37 25.55
N ARG A 196 4.48 2.69 25.55
CA ARG A 196 4.87 3.64 26.60
C ARG A 196 3.78 3.88 27.65
N GLY A 197 2.65 3.15 27.59
CA GLY A 197 1.51 3.34 28.51
C GLY A 197 0.69 4.59 28.23
N ASN A 198 0.93 5.33 27.16
CA ASN A 198 0.18 6.55 26.83
C ASN A 198 -1.03 6.22 25.93
N TYR A 199 -2.05 5.64 26.56
CA TYR A 199 -3.25 5.17 25.86
C TYR A 199 -4.06 6.29 25.21
N GLY A 200 -4.07 7.51 25.81
CA GLY A 200 -4.80 8.65 25.23
C GLY A 200 -4.16 9.16 23.94
N LEU A 201 -2.84 9.20 23.89
CA LEU A 201 -2.11 9.56 22.67
C LEU A 201 -2.25 8.48 21.59
N ALA A 202 -2.19 7.21 22.00
CA ALA A 202 -2.43 6.09 21.08
C ALA A 202 -3.81 6.13 20.46
N ALA A 203 -4.85 6.39 21.28
CA ALA A 203 -6.23 6.57 20.80
C ALA A 203 -6.36 7.73 19.81
N ALA A 204 -5.67 8.85 20.05
CA ALA A 204 -5.66 9.98 19.15
C ALA A 204 -5.02 9.61 17.78
N PHE A 205 -3.87 8.94 17.77
CA PHE A 205 -3.25 8.47 16.52
C PHE A 205 -4.13 7.45 15.79
N SER A 206 -4.74 6.51 16.50
CA SER A 206 -5.63 5.52 15.93
C SER A 206 -6.88 6.15 15.31
N ALA A 207 -7.48 7.15 15.97
CA ALA A 207 -8.62 7.89 15.43
C ALA A 207 -8.26 8.65 14.15
N ILE A 208 -7.08 9.29 14.10
CA ILE A 208 -6.58 9.97 12.90
C ILE A 208 -6.33 8.97 11.78
N LEU A 209 -5.73 7.82 12.07
CA LEU A 209 -5.51 6.74 11.11
C LEU A 209 -6.84 6.22 10.54
N THR A 210 -7.82 5.98 11.39
CA THR A 210 -9.17 5.56 10.99
C THR A 210 -9.84 6.61 10.10
N ALA A 211 -9.75 7.90 10.46
CA ALA A 211 -10.28 8.98 9.63
C ALA A 211 -9.58 9.02 8.26
N LEU A 212 -8.26 8.90 8.21
CA LEU A 212 -7.49 8.87 6.96
C LEU A 212 -7.93 7.71 6.06
N THR A 213 -8.03 6.50 6.61
CA THR A 213 -8.45 5.31 5.83
C THR A 213 -9.89 5.42 5.36
N THR A 214 -10.81 5.88 6.22
CA THR A 214 -12.22 6.08 5.87
C THR A 214 -12.39 7.13 4.76
N ILE A 215 -11.73 8.28 4.87
CA ILE A 215 -11.76 9.33 3.84
C ILE A 215 -11.22 8.79 2.52
N SER A 216 -10.11 8.04 2.55
CA SER A 216 -9.53 7.43 1.35
C SER A 216 -10.50 6.47 0.68
N LEU A 217 -11.23 5.64 1.45
CA LEU A 217 -12.24 4.73 0.94
C LEU A 217 -13.45 5.46 0.34
N LEU A 218 -13.91 6.53 1.00
CA LEU A 218 -15.03 7.35 0.49
C LEU A 218 -14.66 8.05 -0.84
N ILE A 219 -13.44 8.57 -0.94
CA ILE A 219 -12.92 9.14 -2.19
C ILE A 219 -12.92 8.07 -3.30
N TYR A 220 -12.41 6.86 -2.97
CA TYR A 220 -12.41 5.74 -3.92
C TYR A 220 -13.80 5.39 -4.42
N ILE A 221 -14.77 5.21 -3.50
CA ILE A 221 -16.16 4.86 -3.87
C ILE A 221 -16.76 5.94 -4.79
N LYS A 222 -16.44 7.20 -4.54
CA LYS A 222 -16.94 8.31 -5.39
C LYS A 222 -16.33 8.28 -6.79
N ILE A 223 -15.04 7.98 -6.92
CA ILE A 223 -14.35 7.87 -8.21
C ILE A 223 -14.86 6.65 -8.98
N SER A 224 -14.92 5.48 -8.34
CA SER A 224 -15.39 4.24 -8.96
C SER A 224 -16.82 4.34 -9.50
N LYS A 225 -17.75 4.93 -8.75
CA LYS A 225 -19.13 5.17 -9.23
C LYS A 225 -19.22 6.14 -10.41
N SER A 226 -18.27 7.05 -10.55
CA SER A 226 -18.25 7.99 -11.67
C SER A 226 -17.88 7.30 -13.00
N GLU A 227 -17.13 6.20 -12.96
CA GLU A 227 -16.78 5.44 -14.16
C GLU A 227 -17.92 4.51 -14.63
N ASP A 228 -18.70 3.94 -13.70
CA ASP A 228 -19.86 3.09 -14.04
C ASP A 228 -21.03 3.85 -14.70
N ILE A 229 -21.06 5.18 -14.62
CA ILE A 229 -22.12 6.02 -15.19
C ILE A 229 -21.79 6.49 -16.63
N GLN A 230 -20.56 6.26 -17.10
CA GLN A 230 -20.10 6.69 -18.43
C GLN A 230 -20.09 5.56 -19.49
N LEU A 231 -20.64 4.40 -19.19
CA LEU A 231 -20.89 3.28 -20.10
C LEU A 231 -22.39 3.08 -20.33
#